data_a49cfa409669bf5a908eb2a320edf1fc
#
_entry.id   a49cfa409669bf5a908eb2a320edf1fc
#
_cell.length_a   1.000
_cell.length_b   1.000
_cell.length_c   1.000
_cell.angle_alpha   90.00
_cell.angle_beta   90.00
_cell.angle_gamma   90.00
#
_symmetry.space_group_name_H-M   'P 1'
#
loop_
_entity.id
_entity.type
_entity.pdbx_description
1 polymer ?
#
loop_
_entity_poly.entity_id
_entity_poly.type
_entity_poly.pdbx_seq_one_letter_code
_entity_poly.pdbx_strand_id
1 'polypeptide(L)' 'METNAELFYYKKQIDAHTLMVIVLRDGEEIEGTIEWYDRGALKVNRKSAPNLLLLKRNVKYMYKAEDRVEELAE' A
#
# COMPACT_ATOMS: atom_id res chain seq x y z
N MET A 1 12.88 -9.77 4.45
CA MET A 1 12.47 -11.09 4.01
C MET A 1 10.96 -11.24 3.99
N GLU A 2 10.44 -11.85 2.96
CA GLU A 2 9.01 -12.03 2.87
C GLU A 2 8.58 -13.24 3.66
N THR A 3 7.40 -13.17 4.24
CA THR A 3 6.83 -14.26 4.99
C THR A 3 5.53 -14.67 4.32
N ASN A 4 5.00 -15.82 4.69
CA ASN A 4 3.71 -16.24 4.16
C ASN A 4 2.62 -15.26 4.57
N ALA A 5 2.72 -14.69 5.76
CA ALA A 5 1.74 -13.72 6.22
C ALA A 5 1.76 -12.48 5.35
N GLU A 6 2.95 -12.02 4.96
CA GLU A 6 3.06 -10.86 4.09
C GLU A 6 2.46 -11.16 2.72
N LEU A 7 2.73 -12.33 2.17
CA LEU A 7 2.21 -12.70 0.86
C LEU A 7 0.70 -12.80 0.88
N PHE A 8 0.14 -13.38 1.94
CA PHE A 8 -1.31 -13.46 2.08
C PHE A 8 -1.93 -12.08 2.16
N TYR A 9 -1.27 -11.17 2.87
CA TYR A 9 -1.80 -9.83 3.03
C TYR A 9 -1.90 -9.13 1.68
N TYR A 10 -0.82 -9.16 0.90
CA TYR A 10 -0.82 -8.52 -0.41
C TYR A 10 -1.86 -9.14 -1.33
N LYS A 11 -1.89 -10.48 -1.38
CA LYS A 11 -2.82 -11.14 -2.26
C LYS A 11 -4.26 -10.80 -1.95
N LYS A 12 -4.59 -10.75 -0.67
CA LYS A 12 -5.94 -10.41 -0.24
C LYS A 12 -6.30 -8.99 -0.68
N GLN A 13 -5.38 -8.04 -0.51
CA GLN A 13 -5.68 -6.68 -0.88
C GLN A 13 -5.78 -6.51 -2.40
N ILE A 14 -4.97 -7.22 -3.15
CA ILE A 14 -5.04 -7.18 -4.60
C ILE A 14 -6.37 -7.74 -5.08
N ASP A 15 -6.75 -8.90 -4.59
CA ASP A 15 -7.99 -9.55 -5.03
C ASP A 15 -9.21 -8.70 -4.69
N ALA A 16 -9.17 -8.00 -3.58
CA ALA A 16 -10.30 -7.18 -3.15
C ALA A 16 -10.26 -5.77 -3.72
N HIS A 17 -9.19 -5.41 -4.45
CA HIS A 17 -9.01 -4.06 -4.98
C HIS A 17 -9.09 -3.03 -3.87
N THR A 18 -8.47 -3.33 -2.75
CA THR A 18 -8.54 -2.47 -1.56
C THR A 18 -7.75 -1.19 -1.78
N LEU A 19 -8.36 -0.06 -1.45
CA LEU A 19 -7.64 1.22 -1.49
C LEU A 19 -6.71 1.25 -0.29
N MET A 20 -5.43 1.42 -0.55
CA MET A 20 -4.40 1.38 0.48
C MET A 20 -3.74 2.74 0.64
N VAL A 21 -3.30 3.02 1.84
CA VAL A 21 -2.44 4.17 2.10
C VAL A 21 -1.06 3.60 2.40
N ILE A 22 -0.08 3.98 1.61
CA ILE A 22 1.28 3.49 1.75
C ILE A 22 2.15 4.64 2.20
N VAL A 23 2.76 4.50 3.36
CA VAL A 23 3.57 5.57 3.94
C VAL A 23 5.03 5.23 3.70
N LEU A 24 5.73 6.14 3.04
CA LEU A 24 7.13 5.94 2.71
C LEU A 24 8.00 6.39 3.87
N ARG A 25 9.26 6.00 3.81
CA ARG A 25 10.18 6.29 4.91
C ARG A 25 10.37 7.77 5.15
N ASP A 26 10.20 8.61 4.14
CA ASP A 26 10.32 10.05 4.30
C ASP A 26 9.01 10.68 4.77
N GLY A 27 7.98 9.89 5.00
CA GLY A 27 6.71 10.40 5.48
C GLY A 27 5.69 10.67 4.40
N GLU A 28 6.07 10.56 3.15
CA GLU A 28 5.12 10.81 2.07
C GLU A 28 4.08 9.70 2.05
N GLU A 29 2.81 10.07 1.82
CA GLU A 29 1.73 9.10 1.76
C GLU A 29 1.28 8.93 0.33
N ILE A 30 1.09 7.69 -0.09
CA ILE A 30 0.63 7.37 -1.42
C ILE A 30 -0.64 6.55 -1.28
N GLU A 31 -1.70 6.98 -1.95
CA GLU A 31 -2.97 6.29 -1.88
C GLU A 31 -3.28 5.64 -3.22
N GLY A 32 -3.63 4.36 -3.20
CA GLY A 32 -3.93 3.66 -4.43
C GLY A 32 -4.19 2.19 -4.15
N THR A 33 -4.37 1.43 -5.23
CA THR A 33 -4.59 -0.01 -5.11
C THR A 33 -3.35 -0.73 -5.61
N ILE A 34 -3.01 -1.84 -4.98
CA ILE A 34 -1.85 -2.61 -5.38
C ILE A 34 -2.28 -3.51 -6.53
N GLU A 35 -1.60 -3.40 -7.66
CA GLU A 35 -1.91 -4.23 -8.81
C GLU A 35 -1.15 -5.55 -8.73
N TRP A 36 0.11 -5.49 -8.37
CA TRP A 36 0.91 -6.69 -8.15
C TRP A 36 2.09 -6.35 -7.24
N TYR A 37 2.75 -7.38 -6.80
CA TYR A 37 3.91 -7.21 -5.95
C TYR A 37 4.91 -8.31 -6.27
N ASP A 38 6.17 -8.07 -5.90
CA ASP A 38 7.15 -9.11 -5.94
C ASP A 38 8.08 -8.89 -4.75
N ARG A 39 9.22 -9.55 -4.77
CA ARG A 39 10.11 -9.52 -3.62
C ARG A 39 10.59 -8.13 -3.27
N GLY A 40 10.78 -7.28 -4.27
CA GLY A 40 11.37 -5.97 -4.04
C GLY A 40 10.50 -4.79 -4.39
N ALA A 41 9.30 -4.99 -4.95
CA ALA A 41 8.53 -3.87 -5.46
C ALA A 41 7.03 -4.10 -5.37
N LEU A 42 6.30 -2.99 -5.41
CA LEU A 42 4.84 -2.99 -5.47
C LEU A 42 4.43 -2.09 -6.63
N LYS A 43 3.51 -2.57 -7.45
CA LYS A 43 2.92 -1.71 -8.48
C LYS A 43 1.64 -1.14 -7.92
N VAL A 44 1.55 0.18 -7.87
CA VAL A 44 0.40 0.86 -7.28
C VAL A 44 -0.33 1.66 -8.34
N ASN A 45 -1.62 1.41 -8.48
CA ASN A 45 -2.46 2.13 -9.42
C ASN A 45 -3.14 3.27 -8.69
N ARG A 46 -3.08 4.47 -9.27
CA ARG A 46 -3.69 5.65 -8.67
C ARG A 46 -4.69 6.26 -9.63
N LYS A 47 -5.75 6.83 -9.10
CA LYS A 47 -6.79 7.37 -9.95
C LYS A 47 -6.42 8.69 -10.60
N SER A 48 -5.89 9.61 -9.82
CA SER A 48 -5.68 10.96 -10.34
C SER A 48 -4.22 11.32 -10.42
N ALA A 49 -3.35 10.34 -10.51
CA ALA A 49 -1.91 10.56 -10.60
C ALA A 49 -1.31 9.35 -11.31
N PRO A 50 -0.08 9.48 -11.81
CA PRO A 50 0.53 8.36 -12.49
C PRO A 50 0.69 7.15 -11.58
N ASN A 51 0.59 5.95 -12.17
CA ASN A 51 0.81 4.73 -11.42
C ASN A 51 2.28 4.66 -11.05
N LEU A 52 2.57 4.01 -9.93
CA LEU A 52 3.91 3.97 -9.39
C LEU A 52 4.41 2.55 -9.24
N LEU A 53 5.71 2.39 -9.42
CA LEU A 53 6.40 1.18 -9.03
C LEU A 53 7.19 1.55 -7.79
N LEU A 54 6.75 1.11 -6.63
CA LEU A 54 7.39 1.45 -5.37
C LEU A 54 8.36 0.37 -4.95
N LEU A 55 9.53 0.78 -4.51
CA LEU A 55 10.47 -0.18 -3.98
C LEU A 55 10.08 -0.47 -2.54
N LYS A 56 9.94 -1.74 -2.21
CA LYS A 56 9.49 -2.11 -0.86
C LYS A 56 10.39 -1.57 0.24
N ARG A 57 11.69 -1.43 -0.04
CA ARG A 57 12.60 -0.92 0.98
C ARG A 57 12.31 0.52 1.37
N ASN A 58 11.55 1.24 0.54
CA ASN A 58 11.19 2.62 0.85
C ASN A 58 9.86 2.72 1.57
N VAL A 59 9.17 1.62 1.75
CA VAL A 59 7.87 1.61 2.42
C VAL A 59 8.10 1.44 3.91
N LYS A 60 7.54 2.36 4.69
CA LYS A 60 7.61 2.29 6.13
C LYS A 60 6.49 1.42 6.67
N TYR A 61 5.27 1.67 6.22
CA TYR A 61 4.12 0.84 6.56
C TYR A 61 2.97 1.18 5.61
N MET A 62 1.93 0.38 5.65
CA MET A 62 0.73 0.64 4.85
C MET A 62 -0.47 0.16 5.62
N TYR A 63 -1.63 0.70 5.28
CA TYR A 63 -2.87 0.28 5.91
C TYR A 63 -4.01 0.54 4.93
N LYS A 64 -5.16 -0.06 5.20
CA LYS A 64 -6.32 0.15 4.34
C LYS A 64 -6.85 1.54 4.57
N ALA A 65 -7.19 2.23 3.49
CA ALA A 65 -7.70 3.60 3.62
C ALA A 65 -8.95 3.63 4.49
N GLU A 66 -9.77 2.59 4.44
CA GLU A 66 -10.98 2.56 5.25
C GLU A 66 -10.67 2.51 6.75
N ASP A 67 -9.47 2.10 7.12
CA ASP A 67 -9.08 2.02 8.52
C ASP A 67 -8.49 3.32 9.05
N ARG A 68 -8.40 4.35 8.20
CA ARG A 68 -7.84 5.62 8.66
C ARG A 68 -8.79 6.24 9.69
N VAL A 69 -8.24 6.60 10.83
CA VAL A 69 -9.02 7.21 11.88
C VAL A 69 -8.97 8.71 11.75
N GLU A 70 -10.14 9.35 11.79
CA GLU A 70 -10.21 10.79 11.69
C GLU A 70 -9.99 11.37 13.07
N GLU A 71 -8.90 12.04 13.22
CA GLU A 71 -8.58 12.55 14.51
C GLU A 71 -9.50 13.57 15.02
N LEU A 72 -10.10 14.29 14.12
CA LEU A 72 -10.94 15.32 14.56
C LEU A 72 -12.06 14.83 15.38
N ALA A 73 -12.29 13.65 15.31
CA ALA A 73 -13.33 13.16 16.06
C ALA A 73 -13.20 13.56 17.46
N GLU A 74 -12.55 13.99 17.77
CA GLU A 74 -12.59 14.36 18.95
C GLU A 74 -12.48 15.30 19.29
#